data_1bf312cd47bc591754bc098df0ea22ba
#
_entry.id   1bf312cd47bc591754bc098df0ea22ba
#
_cell.length_a   1.000
_cell.length_b   1.000
_cell.length_c   1.000
_cell.angle_alpha   90.00
_cell.angle_beta   90.00
_cell.angle_gamma   90.00
#
_symmetry.space_group_name_H-M   'P 1'
#
loop_
_entity.id
_entity.type
_entity.pdbx_description
1 polymer ?
#
loop_
_entity_poly.entity_id
_entity_poly.type
_entity_poly.pdbx_seq_one_letter_code
_entity_poly.pdbx_strand_id
1 'polypeptide(L)'
;MKPTIKWNADLYGVEIQTKDQHFVIDANPSMVMTWNDAVRYFEGNAEWKLPTIEQLRLVAQYIGKINMLLRVNGGYEIRGFFWSSEENGKLFAWDVFMGDGEAYSGRKNTFGGYVRTVSVL
;
A
#
# COMPACT_ATOMS: atom_id res chain seq x y z
N MET A 1 1.43 12.41 -17.85
CA MET A 1 2.22 13.21 -16.88
C MET A 1 2.96 12.28 -15.93
N LYS A 2 4.24 12.56 -15.74
CA LYS A 2 5.01 11.76 -14.77
C LYS A 2 4.59 12.12 -13.36
N PRO A 3 4.47 11.13 -12.47
CA PRO A 3 4.20 11.42 -11.08
C PRO A 3 5.42 12.08 -10.42
N THR A 4 5.16 12.87 -9.39
CA THR A 4 6.18 13.31 -8.47
C THR A 4 6.30 12.28 -7.36
N ILE A 5 7.51 11.77 -7.12
CA ILE A 5 7.78 10.76 -6.11
C ILE A 5 8.93 11.26 -5.25
N LYS A 6 8.67 11.48 -3.97
CA LYS A 6 9.67 12.06 -3.06
C LYS A 6 9.49 11.54 -1.65
N TRP A 7 10.56 11.65 -0.85
CA TRP A 7 10.49 11.34 0.58
C TRP A 7 9.72 12.43 1.33
N ASN A 8 8.82 12.01 2.20
CA ASN A 8 8.09 12.90 3.11
C ASN A 8 8.52 12.59 4.55
N ALA A 9 9.39 13.44 5.10
CA ALA A 9 9.95 13.23 6.43
C ALA A 9 8.91 13.41 7.53
N ASP A 10 7.96 14.32 7.34
CA ASP A 10 6.95 14.61 8.35
C ASP A 10 6.03 13.41 8.60
N LEU A 11 5.68 12.70 7.54
CA LEU A 11 4.81 11.54 7.63
C LEU A 11 5.57 10.21 7.64
N TYR A 12 6.88 10.23 7.51
CA TYR A 12 7.75 9.05 7.45
C TYR A 12 7.27 8.08 6.39
N GLY A 13 7.36 8.51 5.14
CA GLY A 13 6.93 7.70 4.01
C GLY A 13 7.32 8.29 2.67
N VAL A 14 6.91 7.64 1.61
CA VAL A 14 7.15 8.12 0.24
C VAL A 14 5.87 8.75 -0.29
N GLU A 15 5.99 9.99 -0.70
CA GLU A 15 4.89 10.77 -1.27
C GLU A 15 4.81 10.55 -2.77
N ILE A 16 3.62 10.24 -3.25
CA ILE A 16 3.34 10.02 -4.67
C ILE A 16 2.22 10.96 -5.08
N GLN A 17 2.49 11.78 -6.09
CA GLN A 17 1.50 12.71 -6.61
C GLN A 17 1.40 12.57 -8.12
N THR A 18 0.19 12.32 -8.59
CA THR A 18 -0.18 12.33 -10.00
C THR A 18 -1.25 13.39 -10.22
N LYS A 19 -1.80 13.45 -11.42
CA LYS A 19 -2.93 14.35 -11.71
C LYS A 19 -4.13 14.03 -10.80
N ASP A 20 -4.37 12.74 -10.53
CA ASP A 20 -5.60 12.29 -9.86
C ASP A 20 -5.37 11.72 -8.46
N GLN A 21 -4.11 11.50 -8.06
CA GLN A 21 -3.76 10.86 -6.80
C GLN A 21 -2.71 11.67 -6.06
N HIS A 22 -2.86 11.75 -4.73
CA HIS A 22 -1.84 12.39 -3.90
C HIS A 22 -1.87 11.73 -2.52
N PHE A 23 -0.88 10.92 -2.22
CA PHE A 23 -0.82 10.16 -0.97
C PHE A 23 0.61 9.85 -0.57
N VAL A 24 0.78 9.45 0.69
CA VAL A 24 2.06 8.97 1.23
C VAL A 24 1.89 7.50 1.58
N ILE A 25 2.81 6.64 1.15
CA ILE A 25 2.85 5.25 1.60
C ILE A 25 3.84 5.14 2.76
N ASP A 26 3.41 4.45 3.82
CA ASP A 26 4.11 4.30 5.08
C ASP A 26 5.46 3.59 4.89
N ALA A 27 6.52 4.12 5.53
CA ALA A 27 7.86 3.55 5.50
C ALA A 27 8.12 2.52 6.59
N ASN A 28 7.19 2.33 7.54
CA ASN A 28 7.31 1.33 8.58
C ASN A 28 7.27 -0.09 8.01
N PRO A 29 7.73 -1.12 8.75
CA PRO A 29 7.70 -2.49 8.26
C PRO A 29 6.30 -2.93 7.83
N SER A 30 6.24 -3.74 6.79
CA SER A 30 4.98 -4.35 6.38
C SER A 30 4.48 -5.32 7.46
N MET A 31 3.19 -5.26 7.74
CA MET A 31 2.54 -6.20 8.65
C MET A 31 1.97 -7.36 7.83
N VAL A 32 1.85 -8.54 8.44
CA VAL A 32 1.23 -9.71 7.79
C VAL A 32 -0.02 -10.05 8.56
N MET A 33 -1.16 -10.08 7.86
CA MET A 33 -2.45 -10.41 8.48
C MET A 33 -3.48 -10.77 7.42
N THR A 34 -4.61 -11.35 7.87
CA THR A 34 -5.76 -11.56 6.99
C THR A 34 -6.40 -10.21 6.66
N TRP A 35 -7.17 -10.17 5.58
CA TRP A 35 -7.88 -8.95 5.21
C TRP A 35 -8.87 -8.50 6.30
N ASN A 36 -9.58 -9.47 6.89
CA ASN A 36 -10.52 -9.16 7.98
C ASN A 36 -9.81 -8.51 9.17
N ASP A 37 -8.64 -9.02 9.53
CA ASP A 37 -7.84 -8.45 10.63
C ASP A 37 -7.30 -7.07 10.25
N ALA A 38 -6.87 -6.88 9.00
CA ALA A 38 -6.36 -5.60 8.52
C ALA A 38 -7.44 -4.51 8.58
N VAL A 39 -8.64 -4.82 8.10
CA VAL A 39 -9.77 -3.88 8.14
C VAL A 39 -10.09 -3.51 9.59
N ARG A 40 -10.13 -4.50 10.47
CA ARG A 40 -10.41 -4.26 11.89
C ARG A 40 -9.31 -3.44 12.57
N TYR A 41 -8.06 -3.75 12.26
CA TYR A 41 -6.90 -3.08 12.86
C TYR A 41 -6.88 -1.57 12.54
N PHE A 42 -7.21 -1.21 11.28
CA PHE A 42 -7.18 0.20 10.85
C PHE A 42 -8.55 0.87 10.86
N GLU A 43 -9.56 0.18 11.37
CA GLU A 43 -10.90 0.75 11.51
C GLU A 43 -10.86 1.98 12.42
N GLY A 44 -11.48 3.05 11.95
CA GLY A 44 -11.53 4.30 12.71
C GLY A 44 -10.28 5.17 12.61
N ASN A 45 -9.21 4.69 11.96
CA ASN A 45 -8.05 5.54 11.73
C ASN A 45 -8.34 6.46 10.54
N ALA A 46 -8.47 7.76 10.81
CA ALA A 46 -8.80 8.73 9.76
C ALA A 46 -7.60 9.10 8.89
N GLU A 47 -6.39 8.95 9.43
CA GLU A 47 -5.17 9.41 8.74
C GLU A 47 -4.51 8.30 7.90
N TRP A 48 -4.39 7.09 8.46
CA TRP A 48 -3.73 5.98 7.79
C TRP A 48 -4.74 4.88 7.48
N LYS A 49 -4.85 4.52 6.21
CA LYS A 49 -5.85 3.58 5.71
C LYS A 49 -5.23 2.53 4.82
N LEU A 50 -5.94 1.42 4.64
CA LEU A 50 -5.58 0.46 3.61
C LEU A 50 -5.63 1.15 2.24
N PRO A 51 -4.64 0.91 1.38
CA PRO A 51 -4.60 1.54 0.07
C PRO A 51 -5.65 0.96 -0.88
N THR A 52 -6.05 1.74 -1.87
CA THR A 52 -6.88 1.25 -2.96
C THR A 52 -6.04 0.42 -3.92
N ILE A 53 -6.69 -0.37 -4.79
CA ILE A 53 -6.01 -1.08 -5.89
C ILE A 53 -5.21 -0.09 -6.73
N GLU A 54 -5.81 1.05 -7.08
CA GLU A 54 -5.17 2.04 -7.92
C GLU A 54 -3.90 2.61 -7.27
N GLN A 55 -3.93 2.90 -5.97
CA GLN A 55 -2.77 3.37 -5.24
C GLN A 55 -1.66 2.32 -5.21
N LEU A 56 -2.01 1.07 -4.95
CA LEU A 56 -1.02 -0.03 -4.94
C LEU A 56 -0.42 -0.28 -6.32
N ARG A 57 -1.21 -0.14 -7.38
CA ARG A 57 -0.71 -0.29 -8.75
C ARG A 57 0.27 0.83 -9.11
N LEU A 58 0.02 2.05 -8.64
CA LEU A 58 0.99 3.14 -8.79
C LEU A 58 2.30 2.84 -8.05
N VAL A 59 2.20 2.34 -6.83
CA VAL A 59 3.39 1.94 -6.05
C VAL A 59 4.18 0.88 -6.81
N ALA A 60 3.51 -0.14 -7.33
CA ALA A 60 4.16 -1.21 -8.10
C ALA A 60 4.83 -0.67 -9.37
N GLN A 61 4.19 0.25 -10.06
CA GLN A 61 4.72 0.83 -11.29
C GLN A 61 6.04 1.57 -11.06
N TYR A 62 6.19 2.21 -9.92
CA TYR A 62 7.39 3.00 -9.58
C TYR A 62 8.17 2.39 -8.41
N ILE A 63 8.07 1.07 -8.26
CA ILE A 63 8.60 0.37 -7.08
C ILE A 63 10.11 0.55 -6.90
N GLY A 64 10.87 0.63 -7.98
CA GLY A 64 12.32 0.82 -7.91
C GLY A 64 12.69 2.14 -7.23
N LYS A 65 12.08 3.23 -7.66
CA LYS A 65 12.32 4.55 -7.07
C LYS A 65 11.80 4.63 -5.65
N ILE A 66 10.61 4.07 -5.41
CA ILE A 66 9.99 4.08 -4.08
C ILE A 66 10.88 3.32 -3.09
N ASN A 67 11.31 2.12 -3.44
CA ASN A 67 12.17 1.31 -2.58
C ASN A 67 13.54 1.95 -2.35
N MET A 68 14.08 2.63 -3.35
CA MET A 68 15.33 3.38 -3.20
C MET A 68 15.15 4.49 -2.15
N LEU A 69 14.08 5.27 -2.25
CA LEU A 69 13.80 6.33 -1.27
C LEU A 69 13.56 5.78 0.13
N LEU A 70 12.85 4.66 0.25
CA LEU A 70 12.67 3.99 1.53
C LEU A 70 14.02 3.58 2.13
N ARG A 71 14.84 2.88 1.35
CA ARG A 71 16.13 2.36 1.81
C ARG A 71 17.07 3.48 2.29
N VAL A 72 17.22 4.55 1.49
CA VAL A 72 18.18 5.62 1.85
C VAL A 72 17.71 6.50 3.00
N ASN A 73 16.41 6.44 3.35
CA ASN A 73 15.84 7.22 4.46
C ASN A 73 15.54 6.35 5.70
N GLY A 74 16.04 5.12 5.74
CA GLY A 74 15.87 4.24 6.90
C GLY A 74 14.52 3.55 6.99
N GLY A 75 13.73 3.57 5.91
CA GLY A 75 12.46 2.86 5.85
C GLY A 75 12.64 1.41 5.36
N TYR A 76 11.54 0.71 5.26
CA TYR A 76 11.51 -0.69 4.86
C TYR A 76 10.95 -0.84 3.45
N GLU A 77 11.65 -1.56 2.58
CA GLU A 77 11.24 -1.77 1.21
C GLU A 77 9.91 -2.53 1.10
N ILE A 78 9.20 -2.29 0.01
CA ILE A 78 7.88 -2.87 -0.26
C ILE A 78 8.06 -3.99 -1.27
N ARG A 79 7.68 -5.23 -0.89
CA ARG A 79 7.79 -6.43 -1.74
C ARG A 79 6.66 -7.38 -1.46
N GLY A 80 6.17 -8.08 -2.47
CA GLY A 80 5.18 -9.14 -2.31
C GLY A 80 3.76 -8.68 -2.59
N PHE A 81 2.78 -9.37 -2.01
CA PHE A 81 1.35 -9.13 -2.19
C PHE A 81 0.83 -8.25 -1.05
N PHE A 82 0.17 -7.16 -1.42
CA PHE A 82 -0.36 -6.20 -0.44
C PHE A 82 -1.87 -6.09 -0.56
N TRP A 83 -2.56 -6.21 0.58
CA TRP A 83 -4.01 -6.03 0.65
C TRP A 83 -4.42 -4.62 0.23
N SER A 84 -5.46 -4.55 -0.59
CA SER A 84 -6.18 -3.29 -0.84
C SER A 84 -7.36 -3.16 0.11
N SER A 85 -8.00 -2.00 0.10
CA SER A 85 -9.24 -1.76 0.83
C SER A 85 -10.48 -2.33 0.12
N GLU A 86 -10.32 -2.96 -1.05
CA GLU A 86 -11.44 -3.28 -1.94
C GLU A 86 -11.80 -4.76 -1.89
N GLU A 87 -13.08 -5.02 -1.65
CA GLU A 87 -13.61 -6.38 -1.61
C GLU A 87 -13.82 -6.94 -3.01
N ASN A 88 -13.68 -8.26 -3.12
CA ASN A 88 -14.03 -9.02 -4.32
C ASN A 88 -15.07 -10.07 -3.92
N GLY A 89 -16.29 -9.59 -3.67
CA GLY A 89 -17.36 -10.43 -3.17
C GLY A 89 -17.27 -10.68 -1.66
N LYS A 90 -18.12 -11.57 -1.18
CA LYS A 90 -18.29 -11.80 0.26
C LYS A 90 -17.09 -12.45 0.92
N LEU A 91 -16.42 -13.36 0.22
CA LEU A 91 -15.36 -14.21 0.80
C LEU A 91 -13.95 -13.75 0.43
N PHE A 92 -13.80 -12.87 -0.57
CA PHE A 92 -12.52 -12.48 -1.12
C PHE A 92 -12.32 -10.98 -1.10
N ALA A 93 -11.05 -10.55 -1.11
CA ALA A 93 -10.66 -9.16 -1.29
C ALA A 93 -9.51 -9.09 -2.30
N TRP A 94 -9.28 -7.91 -2.85
CA TRP A 94 -8.22 -7.71 -3.82
C TRP A 94 -6.91 -7.39 -3.14
N ASP A 95 -5.83 -8.01 -3.61
CA ASP A 95 -4.47 -7.60 -3.31
C ASP A 95 -3.75 -7.24 -4.60
N VAL A 96 -2.57 -6.63 -4.48
CA VAL A 96 -1.74 -6.29 -5.63
C VAL A 96 -0.35 -6.86 -5.39
N PHE A 97 0.17 -7.56 -6.41
CA PHE A 97 1.53 -8.07 -6.36
C PHE A 97 2.50 -7.02 -6.88
N MET A 98 3.48 -6.67 -6.04
CA MET A 98 4.45 -5.63 -6.40
C MET A 98 5.36 -6.03 -7.56
N GLY A 99 5.51 -7.34 -7.80
CA GLY A 99 6.37 -7.84 -8.87
C GLY A 99 5.81 -7.64 -10.29
N ASP A 100 4.48 -7.56 -10.44
CA ASP A 100 3.86 -7.37 -11.76
C ASP A 100 2.81 -6.26 -11.80
N GLY A 101 2.45 -5.68 -10.64
CA GLY A 101 1.45 -4.62 -10.55
C GLY A 101 0.02 -5.06 -10.81
N GLU A 102 -0.24 -6.37 -10.86
CA GLU A 102 -1.56 -6.91 -11.12
C GLU A 102 -2.34 -7.16 -9.82
N ALA A 103 -3.68 -7.07 -9.92
CA ALA A 103 -4.57 -7.36 -8.82
C ALA A 103 -4.93 -8.84 -8.81
N TYR A 104 -4.92 -9.43 -7.63
CA TYR A 104 -5.28 -10.84 -7.40
C TYR A 104 -6.29 -10.92 -6.27
N SER A 105 -6.95 -12.06 -6.16
CA SER A 105 -7.99 -12.30 -5.18
C SER A 105 -7.49 -13.20 -4.07
N GLY A 106 -7.64 -12.78 -2.82
CA GLY A 106 -7.27 -13.57 -1.66
C GLY A 106 -8.45 -13.76 -0.71
N ARG A 107 -8.50 -14.91 -0.01
CA ARG A 107 -9.55 -15.14 0.99
C ARG A 107 -9.38 -14.20 2.18
N LYS A 108 -10.48 -13.57 2.57
CA LYS A 108 -10.49 -12.55 3.63
C LYS A 108 -10.09 -13.08 5.01
N ASN A 109 -10.34 -14.36 5.29
CA ASN A 109 -10.21 -14.90 6.64
C ASN A 109 -9.07 -15.92 6.81
N THR A 110 -8.37 -16.29 5.75
CA THR A 110 -7.33 -17.32 5.82
C THR A 110 -6.02 -16.91 5.15
N PHE A 111 -6.08 -16.10 4.10
CA PHE A 111 -4.87 -15.69 3.38
C PHE A 111 -4.18 -14.55 4.13
N GLY A 112 -2.91 -14.75 4.48
CA GLY A 112 -2.08 -13.72 5.10
C GLY A 112 -1.36 -12.90 4.04
N GLY A 113 -1.81 -11.66 3.85
CA GLY A 113 -1.15 -10.72 2.95
C GLY A 113 -0.39 -9.67 3.72
N TYR A 114 0.51 -8.99 3.03
CA TYR A 114 1.20 -7.83 3.60
C TYR A 114 0.27 -6.62 3.67
N VAL A 115 0.52 -5.79 4.66
CA VAL A 115 -0.22 -4.53 4.84
C VAL A 115 0.76 -3.39 4.97
N ARG A 116 0.55 -2.37 4.17
CA ARG A 116 1.23 -1.09 4.26
C ARG A 116 0.17 -0.01 4.04
N THR A 117 0.00 0.89 4.99
CA THR A 117 -1.06 1.90 4.89
C THR A 117 -0.62 3.13 4.11
N VAL A 118 -1.62 3.92 3.69
CA VAL A 118 -1.42 5.19 3.00
C VAL A 118 -2.14 6.30 3.75
N SER A 119 -1.59 7.51 3.65
CA SER A 119 -2.23 8.73 4.12
C SER A 119 -2.52 9.60 2.90
N VAL A 120 -3.78 9.94 2.68
CA VAL A 120 -4.20 10.75 1.54
C VAL A 120 -4.01 12.21 1.86
N LEU A 121 -3.34 12.93 0.98
CA LEU A 121 -3.02 14.35 1.15
C LEU A 121 -3.99 15.29 0.45
#